data_56f50fbc1e1b693e198479a5a09d4efb
#
_entry.id   56f50fbc1e1b693e198479a5a09d4efb
#
_cell.length_a   1.000
_cell.length_b   1.000
_cell.length_c   1.000
_cell.angle_alpha   90.00
_cell.angle_beta   90.00
_cell.angle_gamma   90.00
#
_symmetry.space_group_name_H-M   'P 1'
#
loop_
_entity.id
_entity.type
_entity.pdbx_description
1 polymer ?
#
loop_
_entity_poly.entity_id
_entity_poly.type
_entity_poly.pdbx_seq_one_letter_code
_entity_poly.pdbx_strand_id
1 'polypeptide(L)'
;MTNTAPRSSAETTLTVAELHARLVTAVTGAFPAPVWVRGEVSGLRRTSRGAVFFRLVDPGGGGQAVEVAARGRVMHDIDRTLEASGVGAIRDGVEMRVRAVVGLDPARSVVRLTLLGIDPEFIAGRLALDRQRVLARLEADGSLHANRRHPLPLVPLRIGLVTSRGSAAHADFIDHLRRSGFRFGVRTVHAATQGEKAAGSVARALRRLASEPIDVAVVVRGGGS
;
A
#
# COMPACT_ATOMS: atom_id res chain seq x y z
N MET A 1 -25.34 -60.31 26.16
CA MET A 1 -25.40 -58.87 25.90
C MET A 1 -24.30 -58.51 24.93
N THR A 2 -24.62 -58.46 23.66
CA THR A 2 -23.67 -58.20 22.57
C THR A 2 -23.54 -56.70 22.34
N ASN A 3 -22.39 -56.17 22.70
CA ASN A 3 -22.06 -54.76 22.50
C ASN A 3 -21.70 -54.53 21.01
N THR A 4 -22.64 -54.04 20.21
CA THR A 4 -22.36 -53.62 18.82
C THR A 4 -21.82 -52.21 18.81
N ALA A 5 -20.51 -52.05 18.72
CA ALA A 5 -19.85 -50.79 18.48
C ALA A 5 -20.35 -50.19 17.14
N PRO A 6 -20.55 -48.87 17.01
CA PRO A 6 -20.98 -48.27 15.76
C PRO A 6 -19.87 -48.43 14.71
N ARG A 7 -20.29 -48.91 13.52
CA ARG A 7 -19.40 -49.06 12.35
C ARG A 7 -18.80 -47.71 12.02
N SER A 8 -17.45 -47.61 12.16
CA SER A 8 -16.62 -46.54 11.61
C SER A 8 -17.03 -46.30 10.16
N SER A 9 -17.42 -45.08 9.84
CA SER A 9 -17.54 -44.63 8.45
C SER A 9 -16.23 -44.95 7.74
N ALA A 10 -16.29 -45.79 6.69
CA ALA A 10 -15.10 -46.23 5.96
C ALA A 10 -14.26 -44.99 5.55
N GLU A 11 -13.08 -44.86 6.13
CA GLU A 11 -12.16 -43.78 5.76
C GLU A 11 -11.80 -43.94 4.28
N THR A 12 -12.21 -42.95 3.48
CA THR A 12 -11.95 -42.96 2.04
C THR A 12 -10.53 -42.42 1.80
N THR A 13 -9.64 -43.27 1.31
CA THR A 13 -8.32 -42.85 0.88
C THR A 13 -8.40 -42.17 -0.49
N LEU A 14 -7.94 -40.95 -0.58
CA LEU A 14 -7.89 -40.15 -1.82
C LEU A 14 -6.44 -39.90 -2.22
N THR A 15 -6.20 -39.89 -3.50
CA THR A 15 -4.94 -39.31 -4.03
C THR A 15 -4.99 -37.78 -3.91
N VAL A 16 -3.83 -37.11 -3.98
CA VAL A 16 -3.74 -35.65 -3.96
C VAL A 16 -4.54 -35.03 -5.11
N ALA A 17 -4.54 -35.66 -6.28
CA ALA A 17 -5.31 -35.19 -7.44
C ALA A 17 -6.82 -35.28 -7.21
N GLU A 18 -7.30 -36.38 -6.64
CA GLU A 18 -8.72 -36.55 -6.30
C GLU A 18 -9.17 -35.57 -5.22
N LEU A 19 -8.35 -35.34 -4.19
CA LEU A 19 -8.60 -34.32 -3.18
C LEU A 19 -8.68 -32.94 -3.81
N HIS A 20 -7.70 -32.59 -4.66
CA HIS A 20 -7.69 -31.29 -5.39
C HIS A 20 -8.97 -31.12 -6.23
N ALA A 21 -9.35 -32.14 -7.00
CA ALA A 21 -10.56 -32.09 -7.82
C ALA A 21 -11.82 -31.87 -6.99
N ARG A 22 -11.96 -32.55 -5.85
CA ARG A 22 -13.08 -32.33 -4.92
C ARG A 22 -13.09 -30.93 -4.31
N LEU A 23 -11.92 -30.40 -3.93
CA LEU A 23 -11.81 -29.04 -3.41
C LEU A 23 -12.20 -28.01 -4.48
N VAL A 24 -11.74 -28.18 -5.72
CA VAL A 24 -12.14 -27.31 -6.86
C VAL A 24 -13.65 -27.33 -7.01
N THR A 25 -14.27 -28.51 -7.05
CA THR A 25 -15.73 -28.65 -7.19
C THR A 25 -16.46 -27.98 -6.02
N ALA A 26 -16.00 -28.18 -4.79
CA ALA A 26 -16.62 -27.59 -3.61
C ALA A 26 -16.52 -26.05 -3.61
N VAL A 27 -15.35 -25.51 -3.93
CA VAL A 27 -15.13 -24.06 -3.96
C VAL A 27 -15.89 -23.40 -5.10
N THR A 28 -15.85 -23.97 -6.31
CA THR A 28 -16.60 -23.41 -7.45
C THR A 28 -18.11 -23.56 -7.29
N GLY A 29 -18.56 -24.62 -6.64
CA GLY A 29 -19.97 -24.81 -6.28
C GLY A 29 -20.46 -23.81 -5.23
N ALA A 30 -19.61 -23.48 -4.25
CA ALA A 30 -19.93 -22.48 -3.23
C ALA A 30 -19.91 -21.05 -3.76
N PHE A 31 -19.09 -20.76 -4.80
CA PHE A 31 -18.94 -19.45 -5.42
C PHE A 31 -19.13 -19.54 -6.94
N PRO A 32 -20.35 -19.79 -7.42
CA PRO A 32 -20.61 -20.00 -8.86
C PRO A 32 -20.52 -18.71 -9.69
N ALA A 33 -20.56 -17.55 -9.03
CA ALA A 33 -20.46 -16.22 -9.66
C ALA A 33 -19.33 -15.42 -9.03
N PRO A 34 -18.82 -14.38 -9.74
CA PRO A 34 -17.86 -13.46 -9.17
C PRO A 34 -18.40 -12.77 -7.92
N VAL A 35 -17.55 -12.62 -6.92
CA VAL A 35 -17.87 -11.98 -5.64
C VAL A 35 -17.13 -10.67 -5.48
N TRP A 36 -17.67 -9.77 -4.65
CA TRP A 36 -16.97 -8.61 -4.15
C TRP A 36 -16.30 -8.95 -2.82
N VAL A 37 -14.98 -8.74 -2.75
CA VAL A 37 -14.18 -8.97 -1.54
C VAL A 37 -13.53 -7.67 -1.13
N ARG A 38 -13.60 -7.33 0.15
CA ARG A 38 -12.96 -6.15 0.76
C ARG A 38 -11.75 -6.59 1.57
N GLY A 39 -10.66 -5.84 1.48
CA GLY A 39 -9.46 -6.07 2.25
C GLY A 39 -8.39 -5.02 1.98
N GLU A 40 -7.33 -5.05 2.76
CA GLU A 40 -6.16 -4.22 2.61
C GLU A 40 -5.12 -4.92 1.72
N VAL A 41 -4.55 -4.20 0.77
CA VAL A 41 -3.50 -4.71 -0.13
C VAL A 41 -2.20 -4.90 0.63
N SER A 42 -1.58 -6.06 0.48
CA SER A 42 -0.28 -6.39 1.08
C SER A 42 0.59 -7.22 0.15
N GLY A 43 1.87 -6.87 0.05
CA GLY A 43 2.86 -7.60 -0.73
C GLY A 43 2.63 -7.53 -2.24
N LEU A 44 2.24 -6.36 -2.76
CA LEU A 44 2.00 -6.12 -4.16
C LEU A 44 3.27 -6.36 -5.00
N ARG A 45 3.14 -7.22 -6.00
CA ARG A 45 4.22 -7.53 -6.95
C ARG A 45 3.71 -7.50 -8.38
N ARG A 46 4.43 -6.82 -9.26
CA ARG A 46 4.21 -6.81 -10.70
C ARG A 46 5.28 -7.67 -11.38
N THR A 47 4.87 -8.53 -12.30
CA THR A 47 5.80 -9.30 -13.13
C THR A 47 6.19 -8.51 -14.37
N SER A 48 7.28 -8.92 -15.05
CA SER A 48 7.71 -8.34 -16.33
C SER A 48 6.66 -8.47 -17.45
N ARG A 49 5.74 -9.44 -17.33
CA ARG A 49 4.63 -9.65 -18.27
C ARG A 49 3.36 -8.90 -17.88
N GLY A 50 3.43 -7.98 -16.90
CA GLY A 50 2.31 -7.14 -16.44
C GLY A 50 1.29 -7.83 -15.53
N ALA A 51 1.46 -9.12 -15.19
CA ALA A 51 0.62 -9.76 -14.20
C ALA A 51 0.94 -9.22 -12.80
N VAL A 52 -0.10 -9.10 -11.98
CA VAL A 52 0.02 -8.57 -10.62
C VAL A 52 -0.45 -9.61 -9.63
N PHE A 53 0.29 -9.72 -8.53
CA PHE A 53 -0.02 -10.59 -7.40
C PHE A 53 0.06 -9.79 -6.11
N PHE A 54 -0.91 -9.98 -5.22
CA PHE A 54 -0.93 -9.40 -3.89
C PHE A 54 -1.81 -10.24 -2.96
N ARG A 55 -1.84 -9.91 -1.71
CA ARG A 55 -2.78 -10.47 -0.75
C ARG A 55 -3.79 -9.41 -0.35
N LEU A 56 -5.04 -9.79 -0.20
CA LEU A 56 -6.03 -9.05 0.54
C LEU A 56 -6.04 -9.55 1.97
N VAL A 57 -5.76 -8.66 2.91
CA VAL A 57 -5.73 -8.93 4.34
C VAL A 57 -6.98 -8.33 4.97
N ASP A 58 -7.58 -9.05 5.92
CA ASP A 58 -8.72 -8.51 6.65
C ASP A 58 -8.32 -7.29 7.50
N PRO A 59 -8.96 -6.13 7.30
CA PRO A 59 -8.63 -4.91 8.04
C PRO A 59 -9.04 -4.98 9.52
N GLY A 60 -9.84 -5.97 9.92
CA GLY A 60 -10.24 -6.22 11.31
C GLY A 60 -9.15 -6.82 12.20
N GLY A 61 -7.94 -7.09 11.68
CA GLY A 61 -6.79 -7.57 12.45
C GLY A 61 -6.81 -9.06 12.78
N GLY A 62 -7.74 -9.85 12.22
CA GLY A 62 -7.84 -11.29 12.43
C GLY A 62 -6.78 -12.12 11.70
N GLY A 63 -5.88 -11.48 10.94
CA GLY A 63 -4.80 -12.15 10.22
C GLY A 63 -5.22 -12.96 9.00
N GLN A 64 -6.52 -13.00 8.67
CA GLN A 64 -7.03 -13.68 7.47
C GLN A 64 -6.52 -12.96 6.23
N ALA A 65 -5.99 -13.72 5.28
CA ALA A 65 -5.51 -13.20 4.01
C ALA A 65 -5.81 -14.16 2.87
N VAL A 66 -6.11 -13.63 1.70
CA VAL A 66 -6.32 -14.40 0.49
C VAL A 66 -5.43 -13.89 -0.64
N GLU A 67 -4.85 -14.81 -1.42
CA GLU A 67 -4.05 -14.46 -2.58
C GLU A 67 -4.94 -13.91 -3.71
N VAL A 68 -4.49 -12.84 -4.34
CA VAL A 68 -5.13 -12.24 -5.51
C VAL A 68 -4.16 -12.26 -6.68
N ALA A 69 -4.64 -12.70 -7.84
CA ALA A 69 -3.90 -12.66 -9.09
C ALA A 69 -4.69 -11.88 -10.15
N ALA A 70 -4.02 -10.98 -10.85
CA ALA A 70 -4.58 -10.23 -11.96
C ALA A 70 -3.75 -10.43 -13.23
N ARG A 71 -4.43 -10.65 -14.36
CA ARG A 71 -3.77 -10.69 -15.68
C ARG A 71 -3.44 -9.28 -16.15
N GLY A 72 -2.35 -9.14 -16.92
CA GLY A 72 -1.87 -7.84 -17.36
C GLY A 72 -2.91 -6.95 -18.05
N ARG A 73 -3.78 -7.54 -18.89
CA ARG A 73 -4.88 -6.80 -19.53
C ARG A 73 -5.88 -6.22 -18.51
N VAL A 74 -6.29 -7.03 -17.53
CA VAL A 74 -7.21 -6.59 -16.46
C VAL A 74 -6.56 -5.48 -15.64
N MET A 75 -5.25 -5.61 -15.35
CA MET A 75 -4.52 -4.58 -14.62
C MET A 75 -4.41 -3.28 -15.39
N HIS A 76 -4.20 -3.32 -16.70
CA HIS A 76 -4.17 -2.12 -17.54
C HIS A 76 -5.51 -1.36 -17.47
N ASP A 77 -6.63 -2.09 -17.55
CA ASP A 77 -7.97 -1.49 -17.46
C ASP A 77 -8.23 -0.91 -16.05
N ILE A 78 -7.76 -1.59 -15.00
CA ILE A 78 -7.83 -1.12 -13.63
C ILE A 78 -6.97 0.12 -13.42
N ASP A 79 -5.72 0.11 -13.86
CA ASP A 79 -4.81 1.26 -13.71
C ASP A 79 -5.41 2.50 -14.39
N ARG A 80 -5.97 2.36 -15.60
CA ARG A 80 -6.66 3.45 -16.31
C ARG A 80 -7.90 3.97 -15.56
N THR A 81 -8.68 3.06 -14.96
CA THR A 81 -9.86 3.43 -14.16
C THR A 81 -9.46 4.21 -12.91
N LEU A 82 -8.39 3.81 -12.25
CA LEU A 82 -7.86 4.49 -11.06
C LEU A 82 -7.29 5.87 -11.39
N GLU A 83 -6.58 6.00 -12.50
CA GLU A 83 -6.08 7.29 -12.99
C GLU A 83 -7.24 8.25 -13.29
N ALA A 84 -8.26 7.78 -14.00
CA ALA A 84 -9.46 8.58 -14.31
C ALA A 84 -10.22 9.03 -13.05
N SER A 85 -10.19 8.22 -11.99
CA SER A 85 -10.84 8.51 -10.70
C SER A 85 -9.97 9.37 -9.76
N GLY A 86 -8.74 9.70 -10.14
CA GLY A 86 -7.81 10.46 -9.30
C GLY A 86 -7.29 9.71 -8.06
N VAL A 87 -7.53 8.41 -7.95
CA VAL A 87 -7.15 7.59 -6.79
C VAL A 87 -5.66 7.21 -6.81
N GLY A 88 -5.07 7.17 -8.01
CA GLY A 88 -3.69 6.74 -8.21
C GLY A 88 -3.53 5.21 -8.21
N ALA A 89 -2.30 4.73 -8.40
CA ALA A 89 -2.01 3.31 -8.53
C ALA A 89 -2.27 2.51 -7.25
N ILE A 90 -2.62 1.22 -7.40
CA ILE A 90 -2.71 0.28 -6.28
C ILE A 90 -1.35 0.16 -5.60
N ARG A 91 -1.35 0.20 -4.26
CA ARG A 91 -0.16 0.07 -3.41
C ARG A 91 -0.50 -0.63 -2.10
N ASP A 92 0.51 -1.14 -1.43
CA ASP A 92 0.36 -1.74 -0.10
C ASP A 92 -0.25 -0.74 0.90
N GLY A 93 -1.07 -1.25 1.81
CA GLY A 93 -1.76 -0.47 2.82
C GLY A 93 -3.05 0.21 2.34
N VAL A 94 -3.44 0.05 1.08
CA VAL A 94 -4.71 0.60 0.57
C VAL A 94 -5.83 -0.42 0.79
N GLU A 95 -6.87 0.00 1.49
CA GLU A 95 -8.09 -0.79 1.60
C GLU A 95 -8.92 -0.64 0.33
N MET A 96 -9.24 -1.76 -0.30
CA MET A 96 -9.99 -1.78 -1.56
C MET A 96 -11.08 -2.85 -1.56
N ARG A 97 -12.04 -2.70 -2.47
CA ARG A 97 -13.06 -3.67 -2.79
C ARG A 97 -12.82 -4.18 -4.22
N VAL A 98 -12.60 -5.47 -4.34
CA VAL A 98 -12.29 -6.14 -5.62
C VAL A 98 -13.41 -7.06 -6.04
N ARG A 99 -13.70 -7.07 -7.34
CA ARG A 99 -14.56 -8.08 -7.96
C ARG A 99 -13.68 -9.20 -8.48
N ALA A 100 -13.93 -10.44 -8.04
CA ALA A 100 -13.06 -11.55 -8.37
C ALA A 100 -13.84 -12.87 -8.47
N VAL A 101 -13.26 -13.81 -9.20
CA VAL A 101 -13.67 -15.23 -9.20
C VAL A 101 -12.87 -15.94 -8.12
N VAL A 102 -13.56 -16.70 -7.27
CA VAL A 102 -12.93 -17.56 -6.26
C VAL A 102 -12.56 -18.89 -6.89
N GLY A 103 -11.35 -19.33 -6.69
CA GLY A 103 -10.87 -20.62 -7.20
C GLY A 103 -9.70 -21.14 -6.38
N LEU A 104 -9.11 -22.24 -6.82
CA LEU A 104 -7.88 -22.77 -6.26
C LEU A 104 -6.69 -22.58 -7.22
N ASP A 105 -5.53 -22.33 -6.65
CA ASP A 105 -4.27 -22.41 -7.38
C ASP A 105 -4.02 -23.88 -7.79
N PRO A 106 -3.84 -24.17 -9.10
CA PRO A 106 -3.74 -25.54 -9.58
C PRO A 106 -2.53 -26.30 -9.02
N ALA A 107 -1.44 -25.61 -8.69
CA ALA A 107 -0.20 -26.23 -8.24
C ALA A 107 -0.15 -26.42 -6.71
N ARG A 108 -0.84 -25.54 -5.95
CA ARG A 108 -0.72 -25.48 -4.49
C ARG A 108 -2.00 -25.81 -3.72
N SER A 109 -3.13 -25.96 -4.43
CA SER A 109 -4.47 -26.15 -3.83
C SER A 109 -4.85 -25.11 -2.77
N VAL A 110 -4.34 -23.89 -2.93
CA VAL A 110 -4.64 -22.75 -2.06
C VAL A 110 -5.72 -21.91 -2.69
N VAL A 111 -6.67 -21.41 -1.89
CA VAL A 111 -7.70 -20.49 -2.37
C VAL A 111 -7.06 -19.23 -2.93
N ARG A 112 -7.49 -18.85 -4.14
CA ARG A 112 -7.01 -17.67 -4.86
C ARG A 112 -8.16 -16.92 -5.49
N LEU A 113 -8.08 -15.62 -5.47
CA LEU A 113 -8.98 -14.72 -6.19
C LEU A 113 -8.38 -14.35 -7.55
N THR A 114 -9.11 -14.61 -8.63
CA THR A 114 -8.77 -14.07 -9.95
C THR A 114 -9.48 -12.74 -10.12
N LEU A 115 -8.72 -11.64 -10.14
CA LEU A 115 -9.24 -10.28 -10.21
C LEU A 115 -9.91 -10.01 -11.56
N LEU A 116 -11.10 -9.44 -11.50
CA LEU A 116 -11.88 -8.99 -12.67
C LEU A 116 -12.03 -7.48 -12.72
N GLY A 117 -12.02 -6.81 -11.58
CA GLY A 117 -12.21 -5.37 -11.48
C GLY A 117 -12.12 -4.88 -10.04
N ILE A 118 -12.26 -3.58 -9.87
CA ILE A 118 -12.21 -2.88 -8.57
C ILE A 118 -13.39 -1.91 -8.46
N ASP A 119 -13.60 -1.41 -7.25
CA ASP A 119 -14.54 -0.33 -6.96
C ASP A 119 -13.74 0.95 -6.62
N PRO A 120 -13.54 1.87 -7.56
CA PRO A 120 -12.75 3.07 -7.34
C PRO A 120 -13.42 4.05 -6.37
N GLU A 121 -14.75 4.09 -6.33
CA GLU A 121 -15.49 4.97 -5.40
C GLU A 121 -15.28 4.53 -3.95
N PHE A 122 -15.28 3.21 -3.71
CA PHE A 122 -14.94 2.67 -2.39
C PHE A 122 -13.54 3.08 -1.95
N ILE A 123 -12.54 2.99 -2.85
CA ILE A 123 -11.16 3.35 -2.54
C ILE A 123 -11.06 4.86 -2.25
N ALA A 124 -11.67 5.70 -3.09
CA ALA A 124 -11.69 7.15 -2.89
C ALA A 124 -12.34 7.54 -1.55
N GLY A 125 -13.48 6.92 -1.22
CA GLY A 125 -14.18 7.13 0.05
C GLY A 125 -13.34 6.74 1.27
N ARG A 126 -12.62 5.60 1.22
CA ARG A 126 -11.72 5.17 2.29
C ARG A 126 -10.55 6.13 2.48
N LEU A 127 -9.91 6.54 1.40
CA LEU A 127 -8.80 7.52 1.45
C LEU A 127 -9.27 8.87 2.02
N ALA A 128 -10.47 9.34 1.67
CA ALA A 128 -11.05 10.56 2.21
C ALA A 128 -11.30 10.45 3.73
N LEU A 129 -11.88 9.33 4.18
CA LEU A 129 -12.12 9.07 5.61
C LEU A 129 -10.81 8.99 6.40
N ASP A 130 -9.80 8.31 5.89
CA ASP A 130 -8.51 8.21 6.56
C ASP A 130 -7.81 9.57 6.64
N ARG A 131 -7.89 10.38 5.57
CA ARG A 131 -7.41 11.77 5.60
C ARG A 131 -8.15 12.60 6.65
N GLN A 132 -9.47 12.50 6.74
CA GLN A 132 -10.26 13.21 7.76
C GLN A 132 -9.85 12.80 9.18
N ARG A 133 -9.66 11.51 9.45
CA ARG A 133 -9.21 11.00 10.75
C ARG A 133 -7.85 11.56 11.14
N VAL A 134 -6.89 11.57 10.19
CA VAL A 134 -5.56 12.15 10.43
C VAL A 134 -5.67 13.65 10.72
N LEU A 135 -6.44 14.40 9.94
CA LEU A 135 -6.63 15.84 10.16
C LEU A 135 -7.27 16.12 11.52
N ALA A 136 -8.36 15.42 11.87
CA ALA A 136 -9.03 15.56 13.16
C ALA A 136 -8.09 15.27 14.34
N ARG A 137 -7.23 14.24 14.21
CA ARG A 137 -6.23 13.93 15.24
C ARG A 137 -5.19 15.04 15.38
N LEU A 138 -4.65 15.54 14.26
CA LEU A 138 -3.66 16.63 14.25
C LEU A 138 -4.25 17.95 14.77
N GLU A 139 -5.54 18.17 14.57
CA GLU A 139 -6.26 19.32 15.10
C GLU A 139 -6.44 19.19 16.62
N ALA A 140 -6.89 18.02 17.09
CA ALA A 140 -7.12 17.74 18.49
C ALA A 140 -5.85 17.85 19.35
N ASP A 141 -4.69 17.43 18.82
CA ASP A 141 -3.38 17.54 19.51
C ASP A 141 -2.66 18.87 19.24
N GLY A 142 -3.24 19.77 18.44
CA GLY A 142 -2.69 21.09 18.08
C GLY A 142 -1.53 21.04 17.08
N SER A 143 -1.15 19.86 16.57
CA SER A 143 -0.02 19.68 15.66
C SER A 143 -0.28 20.26 14.28
N LEU A 144 -1.56 20.34 13.85
CA LEU A 144 -1.96 20.85 12.52
C LEU A 144 -1.42 22.27 12.24
N HIS A 145 -1.38 23.09 13.28
CA HIS A 145 -0.95 24.49 13.19
C HIS A 145 0.36 24.80 13.93
N ALA A 146 0.97 23.79 14.53
CA ALA A 146 2.17 23.98 15.36
C ALA A 146 3.31 24.66 14.61
N ASN A 147 3.52 24.28 13.34
CA ASN A 147 4.60 24.85 12.52
C ASN A 147 4.41 26.35 12.20
N ARG A 148 3.17 26.84 12.15
CA ARG A 148 2.86 28.27 11.89
C ARG A 148 3.25 29.19 13.05
N ARG A 149 3.51 28.64 14.24
CA ARG A 149 3.97 29.38 15.42
C ARG A 149 5.43 29.78 15.34
N HIS A 150 6.17 29.18 14.39
CA HIS A 150 7.58 29.48 14.16
C HIS A 150 7.68 30.39 12.92
N PRO A 151 7.94 31.70 13.10
CA PRO A 151 8.12 32.61 11.97
C PRO A 151 9.38 32.21 11.20
N LEU A 152 9.29 32.22 9.87
CA LEU A 152 10.47 32.06 9.05
C LEU A 152 11.37 33.29 9.19
N PRO A 153 12.68 33.14 9.31
CA PRO A 153 13.62 34.26 9.20
C PRO A 153 13.43 35.00 7.88
N LEU A 154 13.68 36.31 7.87
CA LEU A 154 13.56 37.12 6.66
C LEU A 154 14.45 36.57 5.53
N VAL A 155 15.63 36.06 5.87
CA VAL A 155 16.55 35.40 4.93
C VAL A 155 17.06 34.10 5.57
N PRO A 156 16.45 32.93 5.26
CA PRO A 156 16.83 31.63 5.83
C PRO A 156 18.07 31.08 5.09
N LEU A 157 19.26 31.47 5.50
CA LEU A 157 20.51 31.07 4.84
C LEU A 157 20.99 29.65 5.22
N ARG A 158 20.55 29.12 6.38
CA ARG A 158 20.94 27.78 6.85
C ARG A 158 19.79 26.81 6.67
N ILE A 159 19.89 25.99 5.64
CA ILE A 159 18.84 25.08 5.23
C ILE A 159 19.16 23.64 5.64
N GLY A 160 18.28 22.99 6.40
CA GLY A 160 18.29 21.56 6.60
C GLY A 160 17.47 20.87 5.51
N LEU A 161 18.10 20.06 4.65
CA LEU A 161 17.43 19.39 3.54
C LEU A 161 17.25 17.90 3.81
N VAL A 162 16.01 17.43 3.78
CA VAL A 162 15.66 16.00 3.83
C VAL A 162 15.20 15.54 2.45
N THR A 163 15.90 14.56 1.88
CA THR A 163 15.61 14.04 0.53
C THR A 163 16.18 12.64 0.34
N SER A 164 15.75 11.93 -0.70
CA SER A 164 16.34 10.65 -1.08
C SER A 164 17.72 10.84 -1.72
N ARG A 165 18.64 9.90 -1.43
CA ARG A 165 19.99 9.93 -2.01
C ARG A 165 19.90 9.82 -3.54
N GLY A 166 20.64 10.70 -4.27
CA GLY A 166 20.71 10.65 -5.72
C GLY A 166 19.41 10.99 -6.47
N SER A 167 18.42 11.61 -5.79
CA SER A 167 17.17 11.99 -6.43
C SER A 167 17.34 13.23 -7.31
N ALA A 168 16.61 13.29 -8.44
CA ALA A 168 16.53 14.48 -9.29
C ALA A 168 16.10 15.72 -8.49
N ALA A 169 15.12 15.56 -7.59
CA ALA A 169 14.66 16.63 -6.71
C ALA A 169 15.77 17.22 -5.81
N HIS A 170 16.74 16.40 -5.38
CA HIS A 170 17.92 16.90 -4.67
C HIS A 170 18.78 17.78 -5.58
N ALA A 171 19.08 17.29 -6.78
CA ALA A 171 19.89 18.04 -7.75
C ALA A 171 19.22 19.36 -8.13
N ASP A 172 17.93 19.33 -8.46
CA ASP A 172 17.14 20.51 -8.82
C ASP A 172 17.10 21.54 -7.71
N PHE A 173 16.87 21.10 -6.47
CA PHE A 173 16.84 22.00 -5.30
C PHE A 173 18.19 22.72 -5.10
N ILE A 174 19.29 21.97 -5.13
CA ILE A 174 20.64 22.54 -4.97
C ILE A 174 20.97 23.48 -6.12
N ASP A 175 20.59 23.14 -7.35
CA ASP A 175 20.85 23.97 -8.52
C ASP A 175 20.09 25.33 -8.46
N HIS A 176 18.81 25.27 -8.04
CA HIS A 176 18.03 26.50 -7.81
C HIS A 176 18.67 27.42 -6.76
N LEU A 177 19.16 26.85 -5.64
CA LEU A 177 19.84 27.65 -4.63
C LEU A 177 21.14 28.27 -5.15
N ARG A 178 21.91 27.52 -5.94
CA ARG A 178 23.15 28.04 -6.56
C ARG A 178 22.89 29.18 -7.52
N ARG A 179 21.83 29.10 -8.31
CA ARG A 179 21.45 30.14 -9.28
C ARG A 179 20.87 31.41 -8.65
N SER A 180 20.43 31.33 -7.40
CA SER A 180 19.83 32.46 -6.70
C SER A 180 20.80 33.63 -6.41
N GLY A 181 22.12 33.40 -6.46
CA GLY A 181 23.14 34.36 -6.10
C GLY A 181 23.39 34.51 -4.59
N PHE A 182 22.61 33.84 -3.74
CA PHE A 182 22.80 33.86 -2.29
C PHE A 182 23.69 32.72 -1.80
N ARG A 183 24.42 32.93 -0.71
CA ARG A 183 25.26 31.91 -0.07
C ARG A 183 24.45 31.10 0.93
N PHE A 184 23.71 30.12 0.45
CA PHE A 184 23.00 29.17 1.31
C PHE A 184 23.96 28.10 1.86
N GLY A 185 23.90 27.88 3.18
CA GLY A 185 24.49 26.72 3.83
C GLY A 185 23.48 25.58 3.85
N VAL A 186 23.68 24.50 3.08
CA VAL A 186 22.75 23.38 3.02
C VAL A 186 23.32 22.17 3.76
N ARG A 187 22.59 21.69 4.76
CA ARG A 187 22.90 20.46 5.47
C ARG A 187 21.90 19.37 5.05
N THR A 188 22.37 18.42 4.27
CA THR A 188 21.51 17.35 3.73
C THR A 188 21.51 16.12 4.63
N VAL A 189 20.31 15.63 4.98
CA VAL A 189 20.09 14.33 5.61
C VAL A 189 19.29 13.46 4.65
N HIS A 190 19.85 12.31 4.28
CA HIS A 190 19.18 11.40 3.37
C HIS A 190 18.13 10.56 4.10
N ALA A 191 16.93 10.48 3.52
CA ALA A 191 15.81 9.71 4.02
C ALA A 191 15.02 9.10 2.86
N ALA A 192 14.37 7.98 3.09
CA ALA A 192 13.36 7.49 2.17
C ALA A 192 12.17 8.46 2.21
N THR A 193 11.84 9.08 1.07
CA THR A 193 10.73 10.05 0.95
C THR A 193 9.49 9.44 0.29
N GLN A 194 9.54 8.14 -0.06
CA GLN A 194 8.46 7.39 -0.68
C GLN A 194 8.42 5.96 -0.10
N GLY A 195 7.26 5.30 -0.24
CA GLY A 195 7.02 3.95 0.25
C GLY A 195 6.69 3.89 1.74
N GLU A 196 6.42 2.69 2.23
CA GLU A 196 5.95 2.40 3.59
C GLU A 196 6.86 2.97 4.69
N LYS A 197 8.17 2.95 4.46
CA LYS A 197 9.17 3.43 5.43
C LYS A 197 9.37 4.95 5.42
N ALA A 198 8.71 5.68 4.53
CA ALA A 198 8.95 7.12 4.33
C ALA A 198 8.67 7.94 5.59
N ALA A 199 7.52 7.76 6.22
CA ALA A 199 7.11 8.55 7.39
C ALA A 199 8.13 8.43 8.54
N GLY A 200 8.51 7.20 8.91
CA GLY A 200 9.51 6.97 9.96
C GLY A 200 10.91 7.46 9.59
N SER A 201 11.30 7.34 8.31
CA SER A 201 12.60 7.80 7.81
C SER A 201 12.71 9.33 7.84
N VAL A 202 11.68 10.03 7.33
CA VAL A 202 11.60 11.50 7.35
C VAL A 202 11.56 12.04 8.77
N ALA A 203 10.75 11.43 9.66
CA ALA A 203 10.67 11.85 11.06
C ALA A 203 12.02 11.74 11.78
N ARG A 204 12.80 10.68 11.55
CA ARG A 204 14.17 10.56 12.10
C ARG A 204 15.11 11.61 11.54
N ALA A 205 15.03 11.88 10.23
CA ALA A 205 15.86 12.89 9.57
C ALA A 205 15.58 14.30 10.11
N LEU A 206 14.31 14.65 10.32
CA LEU A 206 13.90 15.92 10.91
C LEU A 206 14.38 16.07 12.36
N ARG A 207 14.26 15.02 13.19
CA ARG A 207 14.80 15.04 14.56
C ARG A 207 16.31 15.27 14.57
N ARG A 208 17.06 14.68 13.64
CA ARG A 208 18.50 14.93 13.51
C ARG A 208 18.81 16.37 13.12
N LEU A 209 18.03 16.95 12.19
CA LEU A 209 18.18 18.34 11.81
C LEU A 209 17.80 19.32 12.92
N ALA A 210 16.86 18.96 13.79
CA ALA A 210 16.43 19.79 14.90
C ALA A 210 17.55 20.09 15.94
N SER A 211 18.61 19.27 15.99
CA SER A 211 19.80 19.50 16.81
C SER A 211 20.89 20.34 16.13
N GLU A 212 20.66 20.72 14.88
CA GLU A 212 21.63 21.47 14.07
C GLU A 212 21.24 22.95 13.99
N PRO A 213 22.21 23.86 13.82
CA PRO A 213 21.93 25.29 13.67
C PRO A 213 21.38 25.60 12.27
N ILE A 214 20.10 25.29 12.04
CA ILE A 214 19.39 25.56 10.79
C ILE A 214 18.30 26.60 11.00
N ASP A 215 17.99 27.37 9.96
CA ASP A 215 16.92 28.38 9.95
C ASP A 215 15.60 27.77 9.48
N VAL A 216 15.67 26.80 8.58
CA VAL A 216 14.50 26.11 8.01
C VAL A 216 14.84 24.67 7.67
N ALA A 217 13.91 23.75 7.94
CA ALA A 217 13.96 22.37 7.46
C ALA A 217 13.07 22.22 6.24
N VAL A 218 13.62 21.69 5.14
CA VAL A 218 12.90 21.45 3.88
C VAL A 218 12.90 19.97 3.58
N VAL A 219 11.71 19.42 3.30
CA VAL A 219 11.56 18.03 2.85
C VAL A 219 11.21 18.05 1.37
N VAL A 220 12.08 17.47 0.54
CA VAL A 220 11.90 17.43 -0.91
C VAL A 220 11.70 16.00 -1.38
N ARG A 221 10.61 15.80 -2.10
CA ARG A 221 10.27 14.53 -2.73
C ARG A 221 10.36 14.70 -4.25
N GLY A 222 11.04 13.78 -4.94
CA GLY A 222 11.01 13.71 -6.40
C GLY A 222 9.61 13.35 -6.89
N GLY A 223 9.22 13.91 -8.04
CA GLY A 223 8.04 13.44 -8.77
C GLY A 223 8.26 11.95 -9.09
N GLY A 224 7.37 11.08 -8.59
CA GLY A 224 7.38 9.68 -9.00
C GLY A 224 6.90 9.61 -10.45
N SER A 225 7.73 9.02 -11.30
CA SER A 225 7.32 8.47 -12.59
C SER A 225 6.64 7.13 -12.33
#